data_0f016c7a79ca90cb717344d14b79d237
#
_entry.id   0f016c7a79ca90cb717344d14b79d237
#
_cell.length_a   1.000
_cell.length_b   1.000
_cell.length_c   1.000
_cell.angle_alpha   90.00
_cell.angle_beta   90.00
_cell.angle_gamma   90.00
#
_symmetry.space_group_name_H-M   'P 1'
#
loop_
_entity.id
_entity.type
_entity.pdbx_description
1 polymer ?
#
loop_
_entity_poly.entity_id
_entity_poly.type
_entity_poly.pdbx_seq_one_letter_code
_entity_poly.pdbx_strand_id
1 'polypeptide(L)'
;PNPALQQGAEGEDPAAQGPEPGTPQAVYTPPDVPKTKGTLTVGFGRFNPPHAGHGQLMDIAAGSARDSEEGSDYMIVPSKSEGKDTDPLDFGTKVEAMKGMFPHHSGHISEDENFRTIIDVLKYAHNQGYANARIVAGGKRVKQFDELSQKYNRALYDFGNLETISSGDRDEDGEGIEAMSATTARQAALDNDYDTFSSTLPTDEEGNDFAGEEDLF
;
A
#
# COMPACT_ATOMS: atom_id res chain seq x y z
N PRO A 1 36.61 -13.93 -15.29
CA PRO A 1 36.12 -14.06 -13.94
C PRO A 1 35.25 -12.84 -13.63
N ASN A 2 33.98 -13.10 -13.56
CA ASN A 2 32.94 -12.12 -13.31
C ASN A 2 32.88 -11.84 -11.80
N PRO A 3 33.02 -10.60 -11.33
CA PRO A 3 32.79 -10.32 -9.90
C PRO A 3 31.30 -10.37 -9.61
N ALA A 4 30.99 -11.06 -8.54
CA ALA A 4 29.72 -11.34 -7.96
C ALA A 4 28.75 -10.15 -8.02
N LEU A 5 27.55 -10.41 -8.48
CA LEU A 5 26.36 -9.62 -8.20
C LEU A 5 26.21 -9.56 -6.67
N GLN A 6 26.56 -8.42 -6.09
CA GLN A 6 26.21 -8.12 -4.73
C GLN A 6 24.69 -8.08 -4.66
N GLN A 7 24.11 -9.00 -3.91
CA GLN A 7 22.74 -8.90 -3.46
C GLN A 7 22.55 -7.52 -2.82
N GLY A 8 21.80 -6.66 -3.51
CA GLY A 8 21.41 -5.37 -2.98
C GLY A 8 20.63 -5.62 -1.68
N ALA A 9 21.13 -5.05 -0.59
CA ALA A 9 20.37 -5.00 0.66
C ALA A 9 18.97 -4.46 0.33
N GLU A 10 17.94 -5.24 0.67
CA GLU A 10 16.55 -4.78 0.60
C GLU A 10 16.48 -3.49 1.43
N GLY A 11 16.42 -2.34 0.75
CA GLY A 11 16.31 -1.05 1.40
C GLY A 11 15.01 -1.05 2.20
N GLU A 12 15.11 -0.83 3.50
CA GLU A 12 13.94 -0.68 4.37
C GLU A 12 13.04 0.39 3.78
N ASP A 13 11.76 0.03 3.60
CA ASP A 13 10.74 0.96 3.09
C ASP A 13 10.57 2.11 4.09
N PRO A 14 10.92 3.36 3.73
CA PRO A 14 10.77 4.49 4.65
C PRO A 14 9.33 4.69 5.13
N ALA A 15 8.35 4.17 4.41
CA ALA A 15 6.94 4.21 4.79
C ALA A 15 6.58 3.30 5.98
N ALA A 16 7.45 2.33 6.31
CA ALA A 16 7.31 1.45 7.47
C ALA A 16 8.12 1.92 8.68
N GLN A 17 8.79 3.08 8.58
CA GLN A 17 9.57 3.61 9.69
C GLN A 17 8.68 4.42 10.62
N GLY A 18 8.69 4.06 11.90
CA GLY A 18 8.13 4.89 12.97
C GLY A 18 9.03 6.12 13.23
N PRO A 19 8.58 7.08 14.08
CA PRO A 19 9.38 8.23 14.43
C PRO A 19 10.75 7.83 14.98
N GLU A 20 11.79 8.56 14.56
CA GLU A 20 13.19 8.33 14.92
C GLU A 20 13.41 8.20 16.44
N PRO A 21 14.21 7.21 16.91
CA PRO A 21 14.55 7.10 18.33
C PRO A 21 15.53 8.22 18.72
N GLY A 22 15.15 9.11 19.63
CA GLY A 22 16.07 10.06 20.27
C GLY A 22 15.63 11.51 20.37
N THR A 23 14.52 11.92 19.74
CA THR A 23 13.94 13.23 20.02
C THR A 23 13.07 13.14 21.27
N PRO A 24 13.17 14.05 22.26
CA PRO A 24 12.21 14.10 23.36
C PRO A 24 10.83 14.40 22.75
N GLN A 25 10.04 13.36 22.51
CA GLN A 25 8.68 13.53 22.05
C GLN A 25 7.89 14.12 23.21
N ALA A 26 7.28 15.29 22.98
CA ALA A 26 6.17 15.71 23.83
C ALA A 26 5.24 14.48 23.97
N VAL A 27 4.84 14.14 25.18
CA VAL A 27 3.95 13.02 25.44
C VAL A 27 2.65 13.32 24.68
N TYR A 28 2.57 12.77 23.44
CA TYR A 28 1.36 12.89 22.67
C TYR A 28 0.34 11.95 23.30
N THR A 29 -0.76 12.51 23.73
CA THR A 29 -1.92 11.73 24.15
C THR A 29 -2.92 11.79 23.00
N PRO A 30 -3.38 10.64 22.48
CA PRO A 30 -4.42 10.64 21.45
C PRO A 30 -5.62 11.47 21.94
N PRO A 31 -6.22 12.30 21.07
CA PRO A 31 -7.44 13.00 21.43
C PRO A 31 -8.54 12.01 21.78
N ASP A 32 -9.36 12.35 22.77
CA ASP A 32 -10.58 11.57 23.06
C ASP A 32 -11.61 11.88 21.98
N VAL A 33 -11.70 10.99 20.99
CA VAL A 33 -12.63 11.13 19.86
C VAL A 33 -13.75 10.10 20.00
N PRO A 34 -15.03 10.54 19.92
CA PRO A 34 -16.15 9.62 19.92
C PRO A 34 -16.05 8.58 18.79
N LYS A 35 -16.13 7.31 19.13
CA LYS A 35 -16.08 6.19 18.18
C LYS A 35 -17.44 5.95 17.57
N THR A 36 -17.72 6.62 16.45
CA THR A 36 -19.02 6.59 15.76
C THR A 36 -19.01 5.80 14.46
N LYS A 37 -17.84 5.32 14.05
CA LYS A 37 -17.64 4.51 12.84
C LYS A 37 -17.09 3.14 13.21
N GLY A 38 -17.28 2.17 12.33
CA GLY A 38 -16.77 0.82 12.48
C GLY A 38 -15.27 0.69 12.29
N THR A 39 -14.86 -0.19 11.39
CA THR A 39 -13.46 -0.45 11.06
C THR A 39 -13.02 0.33 9.81
N LEU A 40 -11.88 1.04 9.86
CA LEU A 40 -11.20 1.47 8.64
C LEU A 40 -10.19 0.39 8.20
N THR A 41 -10.40 -0.18 7.01
CA THR A 41 -9.46 -1.11 6.40
C THR A 41 -8.51 -0.35 5.47
N VAL A 42 -7.20 -0.44 5.69
CA VAL A 42 -6.19 0.33 4.98
C VAL A 42 -5.29 -0.59 4.16
N GLY A 43 -5.30 -0.42 2.85
CA GLY A 43 -4.28 -0.96 1.96
C GLY A 43 -3.13 0.05 1.84
N PHE A 44 -1.96 -0.25 2.40
CA PHE A 44 -0.79 0.63 2.37
C PHE A 44 0.35 0.00 1.57
N GLY A 45 0.86 0.72 0.55
CA GLY A 45 1.89 0.16 -0.32
C GLY A 45 2.69 1.19 -1.12
N ARG A 46 3.76 0.75 -1.78
CA ARG A 46 4.57 1.61 -2.65
C ARG A 46 3.87 1.92 -3.96
N PHE A 47 3.25 0.91 -4.59
CA PHE A 47 2.57 1.04 -5.89
C PHE A 47 3.46 1.72 -6.95
N ASN A 48 4.72 1.29 -7.09
CA ASN A 48 5.67 1.99 -7.92
C ASN A 48 6.48 1.03 -8.85
N PRO A 49 5.96 0.75 -10.07
CA PRO A 49 4.64 1.13 -10.55
C PRO A 49 3.51 0.31 -9.93
N PRO A 50 2.24 0.76 -10.03
CA PRO A 50 1.10 -0.09 -9.81
C PRO A 50 1.08 -1.22 -10.84
N HIS A 51 0.51 -2.38 -10.48
CA HIS A 51 0.42 -3.56 -11.35
C HIS A 51 -0.77 -4.43 -10.93
N ALA A 52 -1.15 -5.41 -11.77
CA ALA A 52 -2.35 -6.24 -11.56
C ALA A 52 -2.42 -6.89 -10.17
N GLY A 53 -1.31 -7.36 -9.61
CA GLY A 53 -1.27 -7.93 -8.25
C GLY A 53 -1.66 -6.96 -7.13
N HIS A 54 -1.67 -5.64 -7.37
CA HIS A 54 -2.20 -4.67 -6.40
C HIS A 54 -3.72 -4.64 -6.35
N GLY A 55 -4.41 -5.06 -7.42
CA GLY A 55 -5.86 -5.21 -7.44
C GLY A 55 -6.34 -6.15 -6.34
N GLN A 56 -5.69 -7.31 -6.17
CA GLN A 56 -6.01 -8.26 -5.12
C GLN A 56 -5.95 -7.64 -3.71
N LEU A 57 -4.94 -6.81 -3.43
CA LEU A 57 -4.84 -6.09 -2.15
C LEU A 57 -6.03 -5.15 -1.96
N MET A 58 -6.43 -4.43 -3.02
CA MET A 58 -7.55 -3.49 -2.99
C MET A 58 -8.88 -4.22 -2.80
N ASP A 59 -9.07 -5.35 -3.49
CA ASP A 59 -10.26 -6.20 -3.37
C ASP A 59 -10.42 -6.77 -1.96
N ILE A 60 -9.32 -7.23 -1.36
CA ILE A 60 -9.32 -7.72 0.03
C ILE A 60 -9.65 -6.58 1.00
N ALA A 61 -9.12 -5.38 0.78
CA ALA A 61 -9.46 -4.22 1.61
C ALA A 61 -10.95 -3.87 1.51
N ALA A 62 -11.50 -3.82 0.30
CA ALA A 62 -12.91 -3.55 0.04
C ALA A 62 -13.81 -4.66 0.62
N GLY A 63 -13.47 -5.93 0.40
CA GLY A 63 -14.20 -7.07 0.95
C GLY A 63 -14.21 -7.06 2.47
N SER A 64 -13.04 -6.85 3.08
CA SER A 64 -12.92 -6.76 4.54
C SER A 64 -13.77 -5.64 5.15
N ALA A 65 -13.84 -4.47 4.51
CA ALA A 65 -14.67 -3.37 4.96
C ALA A 65 -16.16 -3.71 4.87
N ARG A 66 -16.57 -4.31 3.75
CA ARG A 66 -17.96 -4.73 3.52
C ARG A 66 -18.45 -5.78 4.55
N ASP A 67 -17.54 -6.70 4.92
CA ASP A 67 -17.84 -7.79 5.85
C ASP A 67 -17.70 -7.37 7.33
N SER A 68 -17.32 -6.11 7.60
CA SER A 68 -17.19 -5.53 8.93
C SER A 68 -18.50 -4.89 9.40
N GLU A 69 -18.50 -4.35 10.62
CA GLU A 69 -19.65 -3.68 11.24
C GLU A 69 -20.08 -2.42 10.47
N GLU A 70 -21.31 -1.96 10.73
CA GLU A 70 -21.86 -0.75 10.12
C GLU A 70 -20.97 0.48 10.34
N GLY A 71 -20.85 1.32 9.31
CA GLY A 71 -19.96 2.48 9.32
C GLY A 71 -18.49 2.16 9.06
N SER A 72 -18.18 0.92 8.68
CA SER A 72 -16.84 0.53 8.20
C SER A 72 -16.60 1.02 6.78
N ASP A 73 -15.31 1.25 6.44
CA ASP A 73 -14.89 1.73 5.13
C ASP A 73 -13.47 1.21 4.82
N TYR A 74 -13.00 1.44 3.61
CA TYR A 74 -11.62 1.15 3.25
C TYR A 74 -10.93 2.33 2.57
N MET A 75 -9.60 2.34 2.62
CA MET A 75 -8.76 3.34 1.99
C MET A 75 -7.49 2.70 1.44
N ILE A 76 -7.13 3.04 0.22
CA ILE A 76 -5.86 2.63 -0.40
C ILE A 76 -4.92 3.82 -0.36
N VAL A 77 -3.76 3.65 0.25
CA VAL A 77 -2.80 4.74 0.49
C VAL A 77 -1.47 4.40 -0.17
N PRO A 78 -1.14 5.05 -1.29
CA PRO A 78 0.19 4.96 -1.88
C PRO A 78 1.22 5.69 -1.02
N SER A 79 2.38 5.06 -0.82
CA SER A 79 3.49 5.72 -0.14
C SER A 79 4.06 6.87 -0.99
N LYS A 80 4.73 7.81 -0.35
CA LYS A 80 5.40 8.94 -1.01
C LYS A 80 6.84 8.63 -1.46
N SER A 81 7.22 7.35 -1.53
CA SER A 81 8.53 6.98 -2.08
C SER A 81 8.61 7.32 -3.56
N GLU A 82 9.63 8.08 -3.94
CA GLU A 82 9.88 8.54 -5.29
C GLU A 82 11.38 8.86 -5.49
N GLY A 83 11.80 9.06 -6.74
CA GLY A 83 13.14 9.57 -7.08
C GLY A 83 14.28 8.56 -6.92
N LYS A 84 13.98 7.27 -6.90
CA LYS A 84 14.97 6.17 -6.88
C LYS A 84 14.67 5.21 -8.02
N ASP A 85 15.66 4.44 -8.44
CA ASP A 85 15.49 3.39 -9.45
C ASP A 85 14.40 2.36 -9.06
N THR A 86 14.17 2.20 -7.76
CA THR A 86 13.11 1.33 -7.22
C THR A 86 11.74 2.01 -7.13
N ASP A 87 11.68 3.32 -7.26
CA ASP A 87 10.49 4.15 -7.11
C ASP A 87 10.47 5.27 -8.18
N PRO A 88 10.40 4.91 -9.49
CA PRO A 88 10.56 5.86 -10.59
C PRO A 88 9.42 6.88 -10.70
N LEU A 89 8.21 6.50 -10.32
CA LEU A 89 7.04 7.36 -10.44
C LEU A 89 6.92 8.33 -9.27
N ASP A 90 6.63 9.60 -9.54
CA ASP A 90 6.21 10.56 -8.53
C ASP A 90 4.81 10.24 -7.97
N PHE A 91 4.44 10.92 -6.88
CA PHE A 91 3.19 10.62 -6.18
C PHE A 91 1.95 10.87 -7.05
N GLY A 92 1.91 11.97 -7.81
CA GLY A 92 0.77 12.33 -8.66
C GLY A 92 0.55 11.30 -9.77
N THR A 93 1.59 11.02 -10.55
CA THR A 93 1.57 10.00 -11.62
C THR A 93 1.13 8.64 -11.09
N LYS A 94 1.65 8.23 -9.94
CA LYS A 94 1.27 6.99 -9.27
C LYS A 94 -0.22 6.92 -8.95
N VAL A 95 -0.78 7.98 -8.35
CA VAL A 95 -2.20 8.06 -8.00
C VAL A 95 -3.08 8.03 -9.24
N GLU A 96 -2.74 8.78 -10.28
CA GLU A 96 -3.46 8.80 -11.55
C GLU A 96 -3.48 7.41 -12.19
N ALA A 97 -2.32 6.76 -12.28
CA ALA A 97 -2.20 5.40 -12.80
C ALA A 97 -3.05 4.41 -11.99
N MET A 98 -2.98 4.46 -10.66
CA MET A 98 -3.81 3.58 -9.80
C MET A 98 -5.30 3.78 -10.03
N LYS A 99 -5.77 5.03 -10.16
CA LYS A 99 -7.19 5.32 -10.40
C LYS A 99 -7.65 4.85 -11.77
N GLY A 100 -6.82 4.99 -12.78
CA GLY A 100 -7.10 4.50 -14.13
C GLY A 100 -7.13 2.98 -14.20
N MET A 101 -6.13 2.32 -13.61
CA MET A 101 -6.01 0.86 -13.58
C MET A 101 -7.09 0.17 -12.73
N PHE A 102 -7.56 0.83 -11.67
CA PHE A 102 -8.49 0.27 -10.70
C PHE A 102 -9.72 1.18 -10.50
N PRO A 103 -10.53 1.39 -11.55
CA PRO A 103 -11.63 2.37 -11.51
C PRO A 103 -12.66 2.08 -10.41
N HIS A 104 -12.89 0.82 -10.07
CA HIS A 104 -13.80 0.43 -8.98
C HIS A 104 -13.32 0.87 -7.59
N HIS A 105 -12.02 1.10 -7.44
CA HIS A 105 -11.40 1.56 -6.20
C HIS A 105 -11.04 3.05 -6.22
N SER A 106 -11.24 3.75 -7.34
CA SER A 106 -10.76 5.12 -7.56
C SER A 106 -11.19 6.11 -6.48
N GLY A 107 -12.41 5.99 -5.96
CA GLY A 107 -12.93 6.82 -4.87
C GLY A 107 -12.30 6.54 -3.50
N HIS A 108 -11.59 5.44 -3.34
CA HIS A 108 -10.94 5.03 -2.10
C HIS A 108 -9.41 5.13 -2.15
N ILE A 109 -8.84 5.51 -3.31
CA ILE A 109 -7.40 5.77 -3.45
C ILE A 109 -7.12 7.17 -2.94
N SER A 110 -6.30 7.27 -1.90
CA SER A 110 -5.98 8.55 -1.25
C SER A 110 -5.04 9.40 -2.09
N GLU A 111 -5.36 10.68 -2.19
CA GLU A 111 -4.52 11.74 -2.75
C GLU A 111 -3.83 12.58 -1.66
N ASP A 112 -4.03 12.23 -0.38
CA ASP A 112 -3.51 13.03 0.73
C ASP A 112 -2.00 12.82 0.89
N GLU A 113 -1.26 13.84 0.52
CA GLU A 113 0.20 13.88 0.60
C GLU A 113 0.75 13.89 2.05
N ASN A 114 -0.09 14.05 3.06
CA ASN A 114 0.31 13.99 4.45
C ASN A 114 0.44 12.56 4.97
N PHE A 115 -0.09 11.57 4.26
CA PHE A 115 0.06 10.16 4.61
C PHE A 115 1.42 9.62 4.17
N ARG A 116 2.46 9.92 4.94
CA ARG A 116 3.83 9.47 4.68
C ARG A 116 4.10 8.07 5.20
N THR A 117 3.43 7.70 6.28
CA THR A 117 3.57 6.40 6.96
C THR A 117 2.21 5.83 7.30
N ILE A 118 2.16 4.52 7.56
CA ILE A 118 0.93 3.88 8.07
C ILE A 118 0.48 4.51 9.40
N ILE A 119 1.40 5.04 10.20
CA ILE A 119 1.07 5.71 11.46
C ILE A 119 0.26 6.99 11.23
N ASP A 120 0.56 7.75 10.16
CA ASP A 120 -0.22 8.95 9.82
C ASP A 120 -1.65 8.58 9.45
N VAL A 121 -1.83 7.48 8.69
CA VAL A 121 -3.15 6.98 8.32
C VAL A 121 -3.94 6.50 9.54
N LEU A 122 -3.29 5.78 10.45
CA LEU A 122 -3.93 5.31 11.68
C LEU A 122 -4.33 6.47 12.60
N LYS A 123 -3.50 7.52 12.71
CA LYS A 123 -3.88 8.76 13.42
C LYS A 123 -5.09 9.44 12.78
N TYR A 124 -5.10 9.51 11.45
CA TYR A 124 -6.26 10.04 10.73
C TYR A 124 -7.52 9.20 11.01
N ALA A 125 -7.44 7.88 10.89
CA ALA A 125 -8.57 6.98 11.14
C ALA A 125 -9.14 7.17 12.57
N HIS A 126 -8.26 7.25 13.57
CA HIS A 126 -8.64 7.53 14.95
C HIS A 126 -9.38 8.88 15.07
N ASN A 127 -8.83 9.94 14.47
CA ASN A 127 -9.40 11.29 14.49
C ASN A 127 -10.74 11.37 13.75
N GLN A 128 -10.98 10.49 12.77
CA GLN A 128 -12.26 10.36 12.06
C GLN A 128 -13.31 9.56 12.84
N GLY A 129 -12.98 9.05 14.02
CA GLY A 129 -13.92 8.35 14.89
C GLY A 129 -14.11 6.86 14.56
N TYR A 130 -13.17 6.24 13.82
CA TYR A 130 -13.18 4.78 13.65
C TYR A 130 -12.85 4.08 14.98
N ALA A 131 -13.66 3.09 15.34
CA ALA A 131 -13.46 2.30 16.55
C ALA A 131 -12.31 1.29 16.39
N ASN A 132 -12.15 0.79 15.19
CA ASN A 132 -11.18 -0.24 14.85
C ASN A 132 -10.39 0.14 13.58
N ALA A 133 -9.21 -0.47 13.42
CA ALA A 133 -8.46 -0.36 12.17
C ALA A 133 -7.90 -1.72 11.75
N ARG A 134 -7.85 -1.95 10.44
CA ARG A 134 -7.27 -3.15 9.84
C ARG A 134 -6.31 -2.73 8.74
N ILE A 135 -5.12 -3.31 8.71
CA ILE A 135 -4.12 -3.07 7.68
C ILE A 135 -4.09 -4.27 6.75
N VAL A 136 -4.13 -4.06 5.45
CA VAL A 136 -3.91 -5.09 4.43
C VAL A 136 -2.52 -4.90 3.84
N ALA A 137 -1.68 -5.92 3.93
CA ALA A 137 -0.29 -5.87 3.48
C ALA A 137 0.14 -7.17 2.80
N GLY A 138 1.12 -7.11 1.90
CA GLY A 138 1.74 -8.32 1.35
C GLY A 138 2.39 -9.16 2.45
N GLY A 139 2.37 -10.50 2.32
CA GLY A 139 2.70 -11.45 3.37
C GLY A 139 4.00 -11.17 4.13
N LYS A 140 5.08 -10.81 3.41
CA LYS A 140 6.38 -10.48 4.03
C LYS A 140 6.32 -9.25 4.97
N ARG A 141 5.32 -8.37 4.82
CA ARG A 141 5.18 -7.11 5.58
C ARG A 141 4.14 -7.17 6.70
N VAL A 142 3.32 -8.20 6.74
CA VAL A 142 2.24 -8.34 7.75
C VAL A 142 2.80 -8.18 9.14
N LYS A 143 3.83 -8.96 9.49
CA LYS A 143 4.46 -8.91 10.81
C LYS A 143 5.04 -7.53 11.13
N GLN A 144 5.71 -6.90 10.16
CA GLN A 144 6.32 -5.57 10.34
C GLN A 144 5.26 -4.51 10.63
N PHE A 145 4.17 -4.48 9.86
CA PHE A 145 3.08 -3.53 10.08
C PHE A 145 2.32 -3.80 11.38
N ASP A 146 2.11 -5.08 11.72
CA ASP A 146 1.45 -5.45 12.96
C ASP A 146 2.26 -4.97 14.18
N GLU A 147 3.54 -5.33 14.26
CA GLU A 147 4.42 -4.90 15.36
C GLU A 147 4.50 -3.37 15.46
N LEU A 148 4.64 -2.67 14.32
CA LEU A 148 4.73 -1.22 14.30
C LEU A 148 3.43 -0.57 14.76
N SER A 149 2.29 -1.00 14.23
CA SER A 149 0.98 -0.42 14.56
C SER A 149 0.59 -0.67 16.02
N GLN A 150 0.79 -1.89 16.52
CA GLN A 150 0.51 -2.25 17.91
C GLN A 150 1.38 -1.46 18.90
N LYS A 151 2.63 -1.22 18.57
CA LYS A 151 3.56 -0.44 19.41
C LYS A 151 3.02 0.95 19.74
N TYR A 152 2.29 1.57 18.81
CA TYR A 152 1.78 2.93 18.97
C TYR A 152 0.28 2.98 19.33
N ASN A 153 -0.40 1.84 19.42
CA ASN A 153 -1.77 1.80 19.90
C ASN A 153 -1.81 2.25 21.36
N ARG A 154 -2.75 3.12 21.72
CA ARG A 154 -2.89 3.83 22.99
C ARG A 154 -1.84 4.92 23.27
N ALA A 155 -0.85 5.07 22.40
CA ALA A 155 0.14 6.15 22.48
C ALA A 155 -0.12 7.26 21.45
N LEU A 156 -0.42 6.93 20.22
CA LEU A 156 -0.67 7.88 19.12
C LEU A 156 -2.11 7.84 18.60
N TYR A 157 -2.80 6.75 18.81
CA TYR A 157 -4.21 6.49 18.49
C TYR A 157 -4.73 5.44 19.48
N ASP A 158 -6.05 5.27 19.53
CA ASP A 158 -6.67 4.27 20.41
C ASP A 158 -7.76 3.53 19.63
N PHE A 159 -7.47 2.28 19.24
CA PHE A 159 -8.38 1.37 18.59
C PHE A 159 -8.73 0.21 19.51
N GLY A 160 -10.00 -0.19 19.51
CA GLY A 160 -10.48 -1.37 20.24
C GLY A 160 -9.92 -2.67 19.64
N ASN A 161 -9.94 -2.77 18.30
CA ASN A 161 -9.26 -3.81 17.54
C ASN A 161 -8.34 -3.16 16.50
N LEU A 162 -7.11 -3.64 16.45
CA LEU A 162 -6.10 -3.23 15.47
C LEU A 162 -5.39 -4.49 15.01
N GLU A 163 -5.48 -4.80 13.73
CA GLU A 163 -4.92 -6.02 13.16
C GLU A 163 -4.29 -5.78 11.79
N THR A 164 -3.38 -6.64 11.42
CA THR A 164 -2.82 -6.66 10.07
C THR A 164 -3.11 -8.02 9.43
N ILE A 165 -3.72 -8.01 8.25
CA ILE A 165 -4.04 -9.19 7.46
C ILE A 165 -3.20 -9.26 6.19
N SER A 166 -2.96 -10.48 5.69
CA SER A 166 -2.25 -10.70 4.45
C SER A 166 -3.14 -10.44 3.24
N SER A 167 -2.60 -9.78 2.21
CA SER A 167 -3.20 -9.75 0.88
C SER A 167 -2.88 -10.98 0.04
N GLY A 168 -2.32 -12.01 0.64
CA GLY A 168 -1.78 -13.20 0.00
C GLY A 168 -0.25 -13.20 -0.01
N ASP A 169 0.33 -14.38 0.03
CA ASP A 169 1.75 -14.57 -0.22
C ASP A 169 1.96 -14.53 -1.74
N ARG A 170 2.98 -13.80 -2.19
CA ARG A 170 3.43 -13.93 -3.57
C ARG A 170 4.07 -15.30 -3.71
N ASP A 171 3.54 -16.10 -4.60
CA ASP A 171 4.25 -17.27 -5.09
C ASP A 171 5.30 -16.77 -6.10
N GLU A 172 6.56 -16.68 -5.67
CA GLU A 172 7.67 -16.23 -6.53
C GLU A 172 7.93 -17.23 -7.68
N ASP A 173 7.44 -18.46 -7.52
CA ASP A 173 7.51 -19.53 -8.52
C ASP A 173 6.15 -19.76 -9.23
N GLY A 174 5.13 -18.98 -8.89
CA GLY A 174 3.77 -19.06 -9.45
C GLY A 174 3.67 -18.47 -10.85
N GLU A 175 2.70 -18.96 -11.62
CA GLU A 175 2.33 -18.39 -12.92
C GLU A 175 1.12 -17.44 -12.75
N GLY A 176 1.10 -16.33 -13.51
CA GLY A 176 -0.03 -15.39 -13.54
C GLY A 176 0.10 -14.19 -12.62
N ILE A 177 -1.04 -13.66 -12.15
CA ILE A 177 -1.12 -12.39 -11.39
C ILE A 177 -0.30 -12.45 -10.09
N GLU A 178 -0.18 -13.61 -9.46
CA GLU A 178 0.56 -13.81 -8.22
C GLU A 178 2.08 -13.65 -8.38
N ALA A 179 2.61 -13.94 -9.58
CA ALA A 179 4.02 -13.75 -9.92
C ALA A 179 4.36 -12.31 -10.33
N MET A 180 3.35 -11.50 -10.69
CA MET A 180 3.56 -10.13 -11.15
C MET A 180 4.08 -9.24 -10.02
N SER A 181 5.10 -8.46 -10.32
CA SER A 181 5.71 -7.56 -9.34
C SER A 181 6.12 -6.23 -9.96
N ALA A 182 6.15 -5.19 -9.14
CA ALA A 182 6.72 -3.90 -9.55
C ALA A 182 8.19 -4.03 -9.99
N THR A 183 8.92 -5.04 -9.52
CA THR A 183 10.29 -5.33 -9.96
C THR A 183 10.30 -5.83 -11.40
N THR A 184 9.40 -6.75 -11.76
CA THR A 184 9.25 -7.23 -13.14
C THR A 184 8.90 -6.08 -14.09
N ALA A 185 7.90 -5.26 -13.72
CA ALA A 185 7.52 -4.10 -14.52
C ALA A 185 8.69 -3.12 -14.75
N ARG A 186 9.42 -2.75 -13.68
CA ARG A 186 10.57 -1.86 -13.80
C ARG A 186 11.70 -2.47 -14.66
N GLN A 187 11.97 -3.77 -14.52
CA GLN A 187 13.00 -4.42 -15.32
C GLN A 187 12.59 -4.43 -16.79
N ALA A 188 11.34 -4.74 -17.11
CA ALA A 188 10.84 -4.70 -18.47
C ALA A 188 10.97 -3.29 -19.09
N ALA A 189 10.65 -2.24 -18.35
CA ALA A 189 10.85 -0.87 -18.79
C ALA A 189 12.32 -0.55 -19.03
N LEU A 190 13.24 -0.96 -18.16
CA LEU A 190 14.67 -0.76 -18.33
C LEU A 190 15.23 -1.53 -19.56
N ASP A 191 14.69 -2.70 -19.84
CA ASP A 191 15.09 -3.54 -20.97
C ASP A 191 14.39 -3.12 -22.28
N ASN A 192 13.51 -2.11 -22.23
CA ASN A 192 12.65 -1.66 -23.34
C ASN A 192 11.79 -2.81 -23.90
N ASP A 193 11.31 -3.69 -23.01
CA ASP A 193 10.44 -4.82 -23.29
C ASP A 193 8.98 -4.45 -22.94
N TYR A 194 8.32 -3.82 -23.91
CA TYR A 194 6.95 -3.34 -23.74
C TYR A 194 5.96 -4.50 -23.51
N ASP A 195 6.14 -5.61 -24.20
CA ASP A 195 5.22 -6.77 -24.09
C ASP A 195 5.22 -7.32 -22.66
N THR A 196 6.40 -7.48 -22.07
CA THR A 196 6.54 -7.91 -20.67
C THR A 196 5.99 -6.85 -19.72
N PHE A 197 6.26 -5.57 -19.96
CA PHE A 197 5.73 -4.47 -19.13
C PHE A 197 4.20 -4.47 -19.15
N SER A 198 3.57 -4.42 -20.33
CA SER A 198 2.11 -4.44 -20.50
C SER A 198 1.48 -5.65 -19.79
N SER A 199 2.09 -6.83 -19.89
CA SER A 199 1.59 -8.04 -19.22
C SER A 199 1.52 -7.93 -17.69
N THR A 200 2.22 -6.97 -17.08
CA THR A 200 2.16 -6.74 -15.61
C THR A 200 0.98 -5.87 -15.20
N LEU A 201 0.35 -5.17 -16.13
CA LEU A 201 -0.75 -4.25 -15.87
C LEU A 201 -2.10 -4.98 -15.87
N PRO A 202 -3.11 -4.43 -15.20
CA PRO A 202 -4.44 -4.98 -15.27
C PRO A 202 -5.08 -4.70 -16.64
N THR A 203 -5.86 -5.66 -17.13
CA THR A 203 -6.75 -5.47 -18.27
C THR A 203 -8.16 -5.13 -17.78
N ASP A 204 -8.97 -4.52 -18.64
CA ASP A 204 -10.40 -4.31 -18.38
C ASP A 204 -11.20 -5.63 -18.48
N GLU A 205 -12.53 -5.58 -18.27
CA GLU A 205 -13.40 -6.76 -18.34
C GLU A 205 -13.46 -7.37 -19.75
N GLU A 206 -13.17 -6.60 -20.78
CA GLU A 206 -13.08 -7.01 -22.18
C GLU A 206 -11.70 -7.54 -22.57
N GLY A 207 -10.71 -7.45 -21.66
CA GLY A 207 -9.33 -7.90 -21.88
C GLY A 207 -8.46 -6.89 -22.64
N ASN A 208 -8.88 -5.62 -22.70
CA ASN A 208 -8.06 -4.56 -23.28
C ASN A 208 -7.08 -4.01 -22.25
N ASP A 209 -5.92 -3.54 -22.72
CA ASP A 209 -4.90 -2.93 -21.92
C ASP A 209 -5.36 -1.60 -21.32
N PHE A 210 -4.77 -1.22 -20.20
CA PHE A 210 -5.05 0.03 -19.51
C PHE A 210 -4.73 1.24 -20.41
N ALA A 211 -5.70 2.12 -20.60
CA ALA A 211 -5.51 3.36 -21.35
C ALA A 211 -4.53 4.29 -20.60
N GLY A 212 -3.34 4.51 -21.14
CA GLY A 212 -2.26 5.28 -20.51
C GLY A 212 -1.06 4.44 -20.07
N GLU A 213 -1.04 3.14 -20.40
CA GLU A 213 0.10 2.28 -20.11
C GLU A 213 1.39 2.75 -20.78
N GLU A 214 1.29 3.33 -22.00
CA GLU A 214 2.41 3.90 -22.73
C GLU A 214 3.08 5.06 -21.97
N ASP A 215 2.32 5.81 -21.17
CA ASP A 215 2.83 6.92 -20.36
C ASP A 215 3.59 6.43 -19.11
N LEU A 216 3.42 5.16 -18.76
CA LEU A 216 4.09 4.53 -17.63
C LEU A 216 5.35 3.74 -18.03
N PHE A 217 5.48 3.37 -19.31
CA PHE A 217 6.62 2.66 -19.87
C PHE A 217 7.81 3.58 -20.11
#